data_4fb2bba3300aa5beaf6087b367afe58a
#
_entry.id   4fb2bba3300aa5beaf6087b367afe58a
#
_cell.length_a   1.000
_cell.length_b   1.000
_cell.length_c   1.000
_cell.angle_alpha   90.00
_cell.angle_beta   90.00
_cell.angle_gamma   90.00
#
_symmetry.space_group_name_H-M   'P 1'
#
loop_
_entity.id
_entity.type
_entity.pdbx_description
1 polymer ?
#
loop_
_entity_poly.entity_id
_entity_poly.type
_entity_poly.pdbx_seq_one_letter_code
_entity_poly.pdbx_strand_id
1 'polypeptide(L)'
;MEKLDLKSFVTAKKELVIDKYHWQRLNSSYTKQELKDAISDAIEGLPLPLLPVSEEEAKEDFDNLVRFDTRSLLRKNDIHTKAEYEYDASNWYISNSNVGRPASNYYHQEARFAAKHWRFDSPLDSWTIKRIHQEFLEPLWTMKMGQVNTLMLRQCIVLRKYLASQFPPSVAKELYNLFDAKHVFDFSMGWGDRLAGFHASNAESYYGTDPNIAVFKNYENQNKLYLSLIHI
;
A
#
# COMPACT_ATOMS: atom_id res chain seq x y z
N MET A 1 29.28 -27.42 8.38
CA MET A 1 28.46 -27.21 7.18
C MET A 1 28.73 -25.81 6.68
N GLU A 2 28.95 -25.66 5.39
CA GLU A 2 29.11 -24.34 4.78
C GLU A 2 27.78 -23.59 4.88
N LYS A 3 27.84 -22.31 5.26
CA LYS A 3 26.63 -21.49 5.42
C LYS A 3 25.98 -21.27 4.06
N LEU A 4 24.66 -21.45 3.95
CA LEU A 4 23.93 -21.20 2.72
C LEU A 4 24.04 -19.72 2.33
N ASP A 5 24.55 -19.44 1.13
CA ASP A 5 24.63 -18.09 0.56
C ASP A 5 23.64 -17.92 -0.61
N LEU A 6 22.74 -16.96 -0.48
CA LEU A 6 21.75 -16.61 -1.51
C LEU A 6 22.06 -15.30 -2.25
N LYS A 7 23.26 -14.71 -2.05
CA LYS A 7 23.66 -13.47 -2.72
C LYS A 7 23.72 -13.59 -4.23
N SER A 8 23.98 -14.79 -4.77
CA SER A 8 23.93 -15.06 -6.21
C SER A 8 22.54 -14.86 -6.83
N PHE A 9 21.49 -14.87 -6.03
CA PHE A 9 20.11 -14.58 -6.45
C PHE A 9 19.75 -13.08 -6.35
N VAL A 10 20.68 -12.22 -5.92
CA VAL A 10 20.49 -10.77 -5.93
C VAL A 10 20.80 -10.24 -7.32
N THR A 11 19.81 -9.59 -7.93
CA THR A 11 19.92 -9.04 -9.29
C THR A 11 20.72 -7.74 -9.31
N ALA A 12 21.11 -7.29 -10.51
CA ALA A 12 21.74 -5.99 -10.73
C ALA A 12 20.87 -4.80 -10.25
N LYS A 13 19.56 -4.99 -10.18
CA LYS A 13 18.59 -4.02 -9.61
C LYS A 13 18.52 -4.05 -8.08
N LYS A 14 19.41 -4.81 -7.44
CA LYS A 14 19.41 -5.00 -5.97
C LYS A 14 18.09 -5.60 -5.43
N GLU A 15 17.60 -6.61 -6.11
CA GLU A 15 16.39 -7.35 -5.72
C GLU A 15 16.75 -8.81 -5.51
N LEU A 16 16.30 -9.43 -4.43
CA LEU A 16 16.41 -10.88 -4.24
C LEU A 16 15.33 -11.57 -5.06
N VAL A 17 15.73 -12.40 -6.03
CA VAL A 17 14.81 -13.14 -6.90
C VAL A 17 15.20 -14.62 -6.92
N ILE A 18 14.36 -15.45 -6.34
CA ILE A 18 14.47 -16.91 -6.35
C ILE A 18 13.21 -17.45 -7.02
N ASP A 19 13.35 -17.97 -8.23
CA ASP A 19 12.24 -18.50 -8.99
C ASP A 19 11.66 -19.78 -8.34
N LYS A 20 10.54 -20.25 -8.88
CA LYS A 20 9.80 -21.39 -8.36
C LYS A 20 10.64 -22.67 -8.30
N TYR A 21 11.45 -22.91 -9.31
CA TYR A 21 12.28 -24.14 -9.39
C TYR A 21 13.37 -24.13 -8.30
N HIS A 22 14.14 -23.03 -8.21
CA HIS A 22 15.18 -22.89 -7.20
C HIS A 22 14.58 -22.85 -5.79
N TRP A 23 13.44 -22.18 -5.59
CA TRP A 23 12.78 -22.12 -4.30
C TRP A 23 12.34 -23.51 -3.81
N GLN A 24 11.78 -24.35 -4.68
CA GLN A 24 11.41 -25.71 -4.36
C GLN A 24 12.63 -26.57 -3.96
N ARG A 25 13.72 -26.47 -4.72
CA ARG A 25 14.98 -27.19 -4.41
C ARG A 25 15.54 -26.77 -3.06
N LEU A 26 15.60 -25.47 -2.79
CA LEU A 26 16.07 -24.95 -1.50
C LEU A 26 15.23 -25.46 -0.33
N ASN A 27 13.90 -25.41 -0.43
CA ASN A 27 13.01 -25.94 0.60
C ASN A 27 13.12 -27.46 0.82
N SER A 28 13.57 -28.20 -0.18
CA SER A 28 13.80 -29.65 -0.05
C SER A 28 15.15 -29.99 0.56
N SER A 29 16.13 -29.07 0.47
CA SER A 29 17.53 -29.32 0.85
C SER A 29 17.94 -28.68 2.18
N TYR A 30 17.23 -27.65 2.61
CA TYR A 30 17.55 -26.86 3.82
C TYR A 30 16.36 -26.73 4.74
N THR A 31 16.64 -26.58 6.01
CA THR A 31 15.62 -26.28 7.00
C THR A 31 15.06 -24.86 6.81
N LYS A 32 13.86 -24.64 7.27
CA LYS A 32 13.22 -23.33 7.27
C LYS A 32 14.08 -22.25 7.95
N GLN A 33 14.77 -22.62 9.04
CA GLN A 33 15.62 -21.67 9.77
C GLN A 33 16.85 -21.29 8.96
N GLU A 34 17.54 -22.25 8.35
CA GLU A 34 18.67 -21.98 7.46
C GLU A 34 18.29 -21.08 6.29
N LEU A 35 17.11 -21.31 5.71
CA LEU A 35 16.59 -20.46 4.63
C LEU A 35 16.25 -19.05 5.11
N LYS A 36 15.64 -18.88 6.28
CA LYS A 36 15.39 -17.56 6.86
C LYS A 36 16.69 -16.80 7.11
N ASP A 37 17.70 -17.46 7.66
CA ASP A 37 19.01 -16.87 7.92
C ASP A 37 19.68 -16.44 6.63
N ALA A 38 19.67 -17.28 5.60
CA ALA A 38 20.26 -16.99 4.29
C ALA A 38 19.51 -15.88 3.55
N ILE A 39 18.17 -15.84 3.60
CA ILE A 39 17.37 -14.75 3.05
C ILE A 39 17.68 -13.46 3.79
N SER A 40 17.72 -13.49 5.13
CA SER A 40 18.05 -12.33 5.96
C SER A 40 19.42 -11.74 5.61
N ASP A 41 20.43 -12.60 5.39
CA ASP A 41 21.78 -12.17 4.96
C ASP A 41 21.75 -11.59 3.53
N ALA A 42 20.96 -12.16 2.64
CA ALA A 42 20.88 -11.74 1.24
C ALA A 42 20.14 -10.41 1.06
N ILE A 43 19.13 -10.12 1.89
CA ILE A 43 18.37 -8.86 1.81
C ILE A 43 19.00 -7.72 2.61
N GLU A 44 20.00 -7.98 3.41
CA GLU A 44 20.68 -6.95 4.21
C GLU A 44 21.28 -5.87 3.31
N GLY A 45 20.86 -4.62 3.51
CA GLY A 45 21.30 -3.47 2.71
C GLY A 45 20.64 -3.34 1.33
N LEU A 46 19.68 -4.21 0.99
CA LEU A 46 18.86 -4.02 -0.21
C LEU A 46 17.81 -2.91 0.00
N PRO A 47 17.36 -2.27 -1.08
CA PRO A 47 16.27 -1.28 -1.03
C PRO A 47 15.00 -1.88 -0.41
N LEU A 48 14.22 -1.05 0.26
CA LEU A 48 12.89 -1.43 0.77
C LEU A 48 12.02 -1.95 -0.39
N PRO A 49 11.33 -3.09 -0.24
CA PRO A 49 10.54 -3.69 -1.33
C PRO A 49 9.23 -2.95 -1.56
N LEU A 50 9.32 -1.74 -2.10
CA LEU A 50 8.18 -0.93 -2.51
C LEU A 50 7.66 -1.40 -3.87
N LEU A 51 6.38 -1.15 -4.14
CA LEU A 51 5.86 -1.28 -5.50
C LEU A 51 6.30 -0.04 -6.27
N PRO A 52 7.06 -0.20 -7.37
CA PRO A 52 7.39 0.95 -8.19
C PRO A 52 6.10 1.51 -8.79
N VAL A 53 5.95 2.82 -8.73
CA VAL A 53 4.91 3.58 -9.45
C VAL A 53 5.64 4.68 -10.17
N SER A 54 5.58 4.72 -11.49
CA SER A 54 6.16 5.80 -12.27
C SER A 54 5.25 7.04 -12.24
N GLU A 55 5.78 8.19 -12.66
CA GLU A 55 4.98 9.40 -12.78
C GLU A 55 3.87 9.25 -13.81
N GLU A 56 4.16 8.55 -14.92
CA GLU A 56 3.20 8.24 -15.97
C GLU A 56 2.06 7.37 -15.44
N GLU A 57 2.37 6.30 -14.69
CA GLU A 57 1.37 5.44 -14.05
C GLU A 57 0.53 6.23 -13.02
N ALA A 58 1.15 7.12 -12.26
CA ALA A 58 0.43 7.97 -11.32
C ALA A 58 -0.55 8.93 -12.02
N LYS A 59 -0.14 9.51 -13.15
CA LYS A 59 -0.98 10.38 -13.98
C LYS A 59 -2.15 9.60 -14.59
N GLU A 60 -1.86 8.44 -15.17
CA GLU A 60 -2.89 7.58 -15.77
C GLU A 60 -3.92 7.11 -14.73
N ASP A 61 -3.47 6.71 -13.54
CA ASP A 61 -4.36 6.27 -12.47
C ASP A 61 -5.21 7.44 -11.91
N PHE A 62 -4.65 8.65 -11.84
CA PHE A 62 -5.42 9.82 -11.48
C PHE A 62 -6.47 10.18 -12.54
N ASP A 63 -6.12 10.13 -13.82
CA ASP A 63 -7.06 10.30 -14.93
C ASP A 63 -8.19 9.25 -14.89
N ASN A 64 -7.83 8.00 -14.54
CA ASN A 64 -8.81 6.94 -14.33
C ASN A 64 -9.74 7.27 -13.16
N LEU A 65 -9.20 7.82 -12.06
CA LEU A 65 -10.01 8.26 -10.92
C LEU A 65 -10.99 9.37 -11.33
N VAL A 66 -10.54 10.35 -12.13
CA VAL A 66 -11.39 11.44 -12.63
C VAL A 66 -12.55 10.89 -13.46
N ARG A 67 -12.29 9.91 -14.34
CA ARG A 67 -13.32 9.31 -15.24
C ARG A 67 -14.18 8.25 -14.56
N PHE A 68 -13.73 7.70 -13.45
CA PHE A 68 -14.41 6.58 -12.79
C PHE A 68 -15.79 7.00 -12.26
N ASP A 69 -16.86 6.33 -12.71
CA ASP A 69 -18.20 6.51 -12.14
C ASP A 69 -18.28 5.84 -10.77
N THR A 70 -18.03 6.64 -9.74
CA THR A 70 -17.97 6.17 -8.35
C THR A 70 -19.35 5.81 -7.78
N ARG A 71 -20.47 6.20 -8.43
CA ARG A 71 -21.83 5.76 -8.06
C ARG A 71 -21.94 4.23 -8.12
N SER A 72 -21.14 3.59 -8.98
CA SER A 72 -21.05 2.13 -9.04
C SER A 72 -20.55 1.48 -7.74
N LEU A 73 -19.91 2.26 -6.84
CA LEU A 73 -19.46 1.80 -5.53
C LEU A 73 -20.58 1.79 -4.49
N LEU A 74 -21.68 2.52 -4.72
CA LEU A 74 -22.83 2.50 -3.84
C LEU A 74 -23.53 1.15 -3.94
N ARG A 75 -23.65 0.47 -2.80
CA ARG A 75 -24.30 -0.84 -2.69
C ARG A 75 -25.39 -0.76 -1.65
N LYS A 76 -26.55 -1.34 -1.99
CA LYS A 76 -27.56 -1.61 -0.99
C LYS A 76 -27.19 -2.87 -0.23
N ASN A 77 -27.34 -2.85 1.08
CA ASN A 77 -27.05 -4.03 1.91
C ASN A 77 -28.16 -5.06 1.66
N ASP A 78 -27.86 -6.09 0.86
CA ASP A 78 -28.74 -7.25 0.73
C ASP A 78 -28.55 -8.11 1.99
N ILE A 79 -29.64 -8.35 2.69
CA ILE A 79 -29.76 -8.95 4.04
C ILE A 79 -29.19 -10.37 4.18
N HIS A 80 -28.35 -10.83 3.30
CA HIS A 80 -27.80 -12.18 3.33
C HIS A 80 -26.48 -12.35 4.06
N THR A 81 -25.94 -11.30 4.66
CA THR A 81 -24.82 -11.47 5.61
C THR A 81 -25.38 -11.97 6.94
N LYS A 82 -24.98 -13.18 7.33
CA LYS A 82 -25.28 -13.86 8.61
C LYS A 82 -24.75 -13.12 9.86
N ALA A 83 -24.72 -11.81 9.88
CA ALA A 83 -24.44 -11.06 11.07
C ALA A 83 -25.76 -10.83 11.81
N GLU A 84 -25.84 -11.30 13.03
CA GLU A 84 -26.98 -11.14 13.98
C GLU A 84 -27.23 -9.68 14.41
N TYR A 85 -26.85 -8.73 13.57
CA TYR A 85 -27.15 -7.32 13.79
C TYR A 85 -28.35 -6.98 12.93
N GLU A 86 -29.42 -6.48 13.55
CA GLU A 86 -30.55 -5.86 12.88
C GLU A 86 -30.10 -4.59 12.13
N TYR A 87 -29.48 -4.79 10.98
CA TYR A 87 -29.28 -3.68 10.03
C TYR A 87 -30.59 -3.46 9.31
N ASP A 88 -31.07 -2.22 9.35
CA ASP A 88 -32.18 -1.79 8.53
C ASP A 88 -31.87 -2.15 7.05
N ALA A 89 -32.80 -2.83 6.40
CA ALA A 89 -32.70 -3.23 4.99
C ALA A 89 -32.52 -2.06 4.01
N SER A 90 -32.74 -0.82 4.48
CA SER A 90 -32.50 0.42 3.72
C SER A 90 -31.04 0.89 3.74
N ASN A 91 -30.15 0.26 4.52
CA ASN A 91 -28.78 0.73 4.67
C ASN A 91 -27.96 0.55 3.39
N TRP A 92 -27.36 1.63 2.96
CA TRP A 92 -26.38 1.66 1.89
C TRP A 92 -24.97 1.63 2.45
N TYR A 93 -24.06 1.02 1.70
CA TYR A 93 -22.62 1.10 1.99
C TYR A 93 -21.85 1.43 0.71
N ILE A 94 -20.65 1.97 0.88
CA ILE A 94 -19.75 2.26 -0.23
C ILE A 94 -18.72 1.14 -0.30
N SER A 95 -18.70 0.40 -1.41
CA SER A 95 -17.72 -0.64 -1.66
C SER A 95 -16.34 -0.01 -1.98
N ASN A 96 -15.27 -0.76 -1.72
CA ASN A 96 -13.91 -0.30 -1.98
C ASN A 96 -13.51 -0.50 -3.44
N SER A 97 -12.64 0.40 -3.94
CA SER A 97 -11.91 0.28 -5.20
C SER A 97 -10.46 0.70 -5.01
N ASN A 98 -9.57 0.19 -5.84
CA ASN A 98 -8.15 0.58 -5.82
C ASN A 98 -7.83 1.76 -6.76
N VAL A 99 -8.80 2.22 -7.54
CA VAL A 99 -8.63 3.36 -8.46
C VAL A 99 -8.23 4.61 -7.68
N GLY A 100 -7.17 5.27 -8.10
CA GLY A 100 -6.57 6.44 -7.47
C GLY A 100 -5.50 6.11 -6.41
N ARG A 101 -5.33 4.84 -6.00
CA ARG A 101 -4.29 4.46 -5.02
C ARG A 101 -2.87 4.52 -5.56
N PRO A 102 -2.54 4.04 -6.77
CA PRO A 102 -1.24 4.26 -7.37
C PRO A 102 -0.85 5.73 -7.42
N ALA A 103 -1.77 6.62 -7.78
CA ALA A 103 -1.53 8.07 -7.81
C ALA A 103 -1.11 8.63 -6.44
N SER A 104 -1.79 8.24 -5.36
CA SER A 104 -1.40 8.63 -3.99
C SER A 104 -0.11 7.94 -3.54
N ASN A 105 0.08 6.65 -3.86
CA ASN A 105 1.27 5.89 -3.48
C ASN A 105 2.56 6.45 -4.10
N TYR A 106 2.51 7.01 -5.29
CA TYR A 106 3.65 7.66 -5.94
C TYR A 106 4.32 8.68 -5.01
N TYR A 107 3.52 9.43 -4.24
CA TYR A 107 4.03 10.45 -3.32
C TYR A 107 4.23 9.94 -1.89
N HIS A 108 3.42 9.01 -1.42
CA HIS A 108 3.29 8.74 0.01
C HIS A 108 3.70 7.33 0.44
N GLN A 109 4.01 6.42 -0.49
CA GLN A 109 4.30 5.03 -0.15
C GLN A 109 5.49 4.88 0.80
N GLU A 110 6.59 5.62 0.55
CA GLU A 110 7.79 5.58 1.41
C GLU A 110 7.49 6.07 2.83
N ALA A 111 6.84 7.22 2.93
CA ALA A 111 6.47 7.81 4.23
C ALA A 111 5.53 6.87 5.01
N ARG A 112 4.62 6.19 4.31
CA ARG A 112 3.70 5.21 4.91
C ARG A 112 4.42 3.98 5.43
N PHE A 113 5.42 3.48 4.71
CA PHE A 113 6.26 2.36 5.16
C PHE A 113 7.21 2.76 6.30
N ALA A 114 7.56 4.03 6.42
CA ALA A 114 8.34 4.57 7.52
C ALA A 114 7.50 4.96 8.76
N ALA A 115 6.17 4.97 8.63
CA ALA A 115 5.28 5.36 9.73
C ALA A 115 5.40 4.40 10.92
N LYS A 116 5.68 4.95 12.09
CA LYS A 116 5.89 4.19 13.34
C LYS A 116 4.61 4.09 14.14
N HIS A 117 4.43 2.94 14.74
CA HIS A 117 3.42 2.72 15.77
C HIS A 117 4.13 2.58 17.13
N TRP A 118 3.51 3.02 18.21
CA TRP A 118 4.16 2.98 19.53
C TRP A 118 4.47 1.56 20.05
N ARG A 119 3.81 0.52 19.52
CA ARG A 119 4.02 -0.89 19.91
C ARG A 119 4.75 -1.72 18.85
N PHE A 120 4.79 -1.29 17.61
CA PHE A 120 5.24 -2.12 16.50
C PHE A 120 6.30 -1.40 15.69
N ASP A 121 7.31 -2.14 15.26
CA ASP A 121 8.29 -1.65 14.31
C ASP A 121 7.58 -1.26 13.00
N SER A 122 8.05 -0.17 12.39
CA SER A 122 7.59 0.19 11.05
C SER A 122 8.00 -0.86 10.02
N PRO A 123 7.34 -0.94 8.85
CA PRO A 123 7.82 -1.74 7.73
C PRO A 123 9.28 -1.44 7.36
N LEU A 124 9.68 -0.16 7.39
CA LEU A 124 11.06 0.26 7.14
C LEU A 124 12.03 -0.25 8.21
N ASP A 125 11.71 -0.08 9.51
CA ASP A 125 12.55 -0.62 10.59
C ASP A 125 12.66 -2.15 10.47
N SER A 126 11.56 -2.81 10.13
CA SER A 126 11.52 -4.26 9.96
C SER A 126 12.40 -4.75 8.81
N TRP A 127 12.57 -3.96 7.77
CA TRP A 127 13.43 -4.26 6.63
C TRP A 127 14.90 -3.94 6.90
N THR A 128 15.18 -2.85 7.60
CA THR A 128 16.56 -2.39 7.85
C THR A 128 17.22 -3.05 9.04
N ILE A 129 16.44 -3.52 10.02
CA ILE A 129 16.96 -4.12 11.26
C ILE A 129 16.96 -5.65 11.13
N LYS A 130 18.14 -6.22 10.87
CA LYS A 130 18.34 -7.64 10.58
C LYS A 130 17.67 -8.60 11.59
N ARG A 131 17.75 -8.29 12.90
CA ARG A 131 17.14 -9.12 13.95
C ARG A 131 15.62 -9.31 13.78
N ILE A 132 14.95 -8.39 13.06
CA ILE A 132 13.49 -8.42 12.85
C ILE A 132 13.13 -9.28 11.61
N HIS A 133 14.08 -9.58 10.73
CA HIS A 133 13.81 -10.35 9.50
C HIS A 133 13.15 -11.70 9.79
N GLN A 134 13.55 -12.38 10.86
CA GLN A 134 13.01 -13.68 11.26
C GLN A 134 11.49 -13.66 11.48
N GLU A 135 10.96 -12.53 11.92
CA GLU A 135 9.54 -12.37 12.21
C GLU A 135 8.71 -12.21 10.95
N PHE A 136 9.13 -11.33 10.03
CA PHE A 136 8.32 -11.05 8.87
C PHE A 136 8.49 -12.06 7.72
N LEU A 137 9.56 -12.87 7.69
CA LEU A 137 9.75 -13.88 6.65
C LEU A 137 8.83 -15.13 6.79
N GLU A 138 8.19 -15.30 7.93
CA GLU A 138 7.31 -16.45 8.21
C GLU A 138 6.23 -16.72 7.13
N PRO A 139 5.59 -15.69 6.51
CA PRO A 139 4.57 -15.91 5.49
C PRO A 139 5.06 -16.64 4.24
N LEU A 140 6.36 -16.65 3.92
CA LEU A 140 6.88 -17.42 2.79
C LEU A 140 6.44 -18.88 2.85
N TRP A 141 6.34 -19.45 4.05
CA TRP A 141 5.92 -20.83 4.29
C TRP A 141 4.44 -20.94 4.67
N THR A 142 3.93 -20.10 5.56
CA THR A 142 2.53 -20.18 6.02
C THR A 142 1.53 -19.88 4.91
N MET A 143 1.90 -19.00 3.98
CA MET A 143 1.11 -18.68 2.78
C MET A 143 1.52 -19.50 1.56
N LYS A 144 2.43 -20.48 1.74
CA LYS A 144 2.93 -21.38 0.68
C LYS A 144 3.37 -20.62 -0.58
N MET A 145 4.11 -19.52 -0.39
CA MET A 145 4.61 -18.73 -1.52
C MET A 145 5.57 -19.57 -2.37
N GLY A 146 5.29 -19.65 -3.65
CA GLY A 146 6.01 -20.54 -4.57
C GLY A 146 7.35 -20.01 -5.07
N GLN A 147 7.75 -18.80 -4.68
CA GLN A 147 8.98 -18.11 -5.09
C GLN A 147 9.30 -17.01 -4.11
N VAL A 148 10.51 -16.41 -4.21
CA VAL A 148 10.88 -15.22 -3.44
C VAL A 148 11.24 -14.10 -4.41
N ASN A 149 10.61 -12.95 -4.26
CA ASN A 149 10.89 -11.74 -5.04
C ASN A 149 10.43 -10.51 -4.26
N THR A 150 10.66 -9.33 -4.80
CA THR A 150 10.28 -8.04 -4.20
C THR A 150 8.82 -8.02 -3.75
N LEU A 151 7.89 -8.51 -4.60
CA LEU A 151 6.46 -8.54 -4.28
C LEU A 151 6.15 -9.48 -3.11
N MET A 152 6.74 -10.67 -3.09
CA MET A 152 6.54 -11.66 -2.00
C MET A 152 7.13 -11.15 -0.68
N LEU A 153 8.33 -10.57 -0.70
CA LEU A 153 8.96 -9.98 0.48
C LEU A 153 8.13 -8.80 1.03
N ARG A 154 7.66 -7.92 0.14
CA ARG A 154 6.73 -6.86 0.53
C ARG A 154 5.45 -7.41 1.16
N GLN A 155 4.88 -8.46 0.58
CA GLN A 155 3.69 -9.12 1.13
C GLN A 155 3.94 -9.70 2.52
N CYS A 156 5.11 -10.29 2.75
CA CYS A 156 5.52 -10.79 4.07
C CYS A 156 5.54 -9.67 5.12
N ILE A 157 6.10 -8.50 4.77
CA ILE A 157 6.12 -7.33 5.66
C ILE A 157 4.69 -6.89 5.97
N VAL A 158 3.85 -6.71 4.95
CA VAL A 158 2.47 -6.23 5.10
C VAL A 158 1.61 -7.18 5.96
N LEU A 159 1.86 -8.49 5.88
CA LEU A 159 1.13 -9.49 6.66
C LEU A 159 1.57 -9.57 8.13
N ARG A 160 2.78 -9.14 8.46
CA ARG A 160 3.38 -9.33 9.79
C ARG A 160 3.69 -8.05 10.54
N LYS A 161 3.74 -6.94 9.85
CA LYS A 161 4.06 -5.65 10.44
C LYS A 161 2.92 -4.66 10.23
N TYR A 162 2.83 -3.70 11.13
CA TYR A 162 1.83 -2.66 11.03
C TYR A 162 2.13 -1.74 9.84
N LEU A 163 1.27 -1.78 8.83
CA LEU A 163 1.29 -0.82 7.74
C LEU A 163 0.10 0.12 7.93
N ALA A 164 0.38 1.42 8.00
CA ALA A 164 -0.67 2.43 8.12
C ALA A 164 -1.69 2.29 6.97
N SER A 165 -2.97 2.29 7.32
CA SER A 165 -4.06 2.14 6.36
C SER A 165 -4.17 3.36 5.44
N GLN A 166 -4.76 3.16 4.27
CA GLN A 166 -5.12 4.22 3.33
C GLN A 166 -6.64 4.34 3.24
N PHE A 167 -7.11 5.58 3.10
CA PHE A 167 -8.50 5.83 2.74
C PHE A 167 -8.63 5.74 1.21
N PRO A 168 -9.57 4.96 0.62
CA PRO A 168 -9.64 4.84 -0.84
C PRO A 168 -9.99 6.17 -1.52
N PRO A 169 -9.21 6.67 -2.50
CA PRO A 169 -9.50 7.91 -3.21
C PRO A 169 -10.86 7.93 -3.90
N SER A 170 -11.25 6.78 -4.48
CA SER A 170 -12.56 6.62 -5.13
C SER A 170 -13.74 6.74 -4.15
N VAL A 171 -13.57 6.29 -2.90
CA VAL A 171 -14.57 6.46 -1.85
C VAL A 171 -14.66 7.92 -1.42
N ALA A 172 -13.52 8.60 -1.30
CA ALA A 172 -13.49 10.04 -1.01
C ALA A 172 -14.23 10.83 -2.08
N LYS A 173 -13.92 10.58 -3.37
CA LYS A 173 -14.61 11.18 -4.51
C LYS A 173 -16.11 10.97 -4.42
N GLU A 174 -16.57 9.72 -4.17
CA GLU A 174 -17.99 9.42 -4.08
C GLU A 174 -18.65 10.16 -2.92
N LEU A 175 -18.03 10.22 -1.76
CA LEU A 175 -18.58 10.96 -0.62
C LEU A 175 -18.74 12.45 -0.95
N TYR A 176 -17.74 13.07 -1.55
CA TYR A 176 -17.84 14.49 -1.92
C TYR A 176 -18.95 14.75 -2.94
N ASN A 177 -19.11 13.88 -3.93
CA ASN A 177 -20.18 14.00 -4.93
C ASN A 177 -21.55 13.67 -4.35
N LEU A 178 -21.67 12.64 -3.52
CA LEU A 178 -22.92 12.19 -2.89
C LEU A 178 -23.55 13.29 -2.01
N PHE A 179 -22.70 14.00 -1.27
CA PHE A 179 -23.15 15.09 -0.40
C PHE A 179 -23.12 16.46 -1.07
N ASP A 180 -22.86 16.55 -2.38
CA ASP A 180 -22.66 17.81 -3.15
C ASP A 180 -21.74 18.78 -2.41
N ALA A 181 -20.65 18.24 -1.83
CA ALA A 181 -19.71 19.00 -1.00
C ALA A 181 -18.98 20.05 -1.86
N LYS A 182 -19.16 21.34 -1.56
CA LYS A 182 -18.42 22.42 -2.22
C LYS A 182 -17.12 22.74 -1.50
N HIS A 183 -17.14 22.67 -0.19
CA HIS A 183 -15.99 22.99 0.65
C HIS A 183 -15.68 21.80 1.55
N VAL A 184 -14.45 21.28 1.45
CA VAL A 184 -13.99 20.13 2.22
C VAL A 184 -13.02 20.59 3.31
N PHE A 185 -13.28 20.20 4.55
CA PHE A 185 -12.34 20.34 5.65
C PHE A 185 -11.88 18.94 6.10
N ASP A 186 -10.59 18.66 5.91
CA ASP A 186 -9.96 17.38 6.29
C ASP A 186 -8.93 17.62 7.40
N PHE A 187 -9.30 17.31 8.64
CA PHE A 187 -8.43 17.50 9.80
C PHE A 187 -7.38 16.39 9.98
N SER A 188 -7.27 15.44 9.06
CA SER A 188 -6.31 14.35 9.10
C SER A 188 -6.05 13.81 7.69
N MET A 189 -5.31 14.57 6.87
CA MET A 189 -5.09 14.29 5.44
C MET A 189 -4.48 12.91 5.15
N GLY A 190 -3.71 12.35 6.11
CA GLY A 190 -3.13 11.02 6.03
C GLY A 190 -2.13 10.88 4.88
N TRP A 191 -2.45 10.07 3.89
CA TRP A 191 -1.54 9.74 2.77
C TRP A 191 -2.00 10.34 1.44
N GLY A 192 -2.68 11.49 1.47
CA GLY A 192 -3.10 12.22 0.27
C GLY A 192 -4.23 11.58 -0.54
N ASP A 193 -4.79 10.48 -0.08
CA ASP A 193 -5.86 9.75 -0.79
C ASP A 193 -7.14 10.59 -0.91
N ARG A 194 -7.50 11.31 0.16
CA ARG A 194 -8.69 12.17 0.15
C ARG A 194 -8.47 13.45 -0.65
N LEU A 195 -7.22 13.95 -0.71
CA LEU A 195 -6.83 15.03 -1.62
C LEU A 195 -6.98 14.58 -3.08
N ALA A 196 -6.60 13.35 -3.42
CA ALA A 196 -6.83 12.79 -4.76
C ALA A 196 -8.32 12.70 -5.09
N GLY A 197 -9.13 12.22 -4.14
CA GLY A 197 -10.58 12.18 -4.27
C GLY A 197 -11.22 13.57 -4.45
N PHE A 198 -10.70 14.58 -3.74
CA PHE A 198 -11.13 15.96 -3.90
C PHE A 198 -10.89 16.48 -5.33
N HIS A 199 -9.67 16.37 -5.83
CA HIS A 199 -9.34 16.82 -7.19
C HIS A 199 -10.11 16.08 -8.30
N ALA A 200 -10.57 14.88 -8.02
CA ALA A 200 -11.38 14.09 -8.96
C ALA A 200 -12.90 14.30 -8.78
N SER A 201 -13.33 15.10 -7.81
CA SER A 201 -14.75 15.37 -7.48
C SER A 201 -15.23 16.70 -8.01
N ASN A 202 -16.50 17.06 -7.70
CA ASN A 202 -17.09 18.36 -8.00
C ASN A 202 -16.91 19.39 -6.87
N ALA A 203 -16.08 19.11 -5.87
CA ALA A 203 -15.81 20.03 -4.78
C ALA A 203 -14.89 21.18 -5.23
N GLU A 204 -15.08 22.36 -4.65
CA GLU A 204 -14.45 23.60 -5.12
C GLU A 204 -13.24 24.01 -4.27
N SER A 205 -13.23 23.67 -3.00
CA SER A 205 -12.11 24.01 -2.11
C SER A 205 -11.83 22.92 -1.08
N TYR A 206 -10.55 22.77 -0.72
CA TYR A 206 -10.08 21.78 0.23
C TYR A 206 -9.12 22.42 1.23
N TYR A 207 -9.44 22.27 2.50
CA TYR A 207 -8.60 22.68 3.63
C TYR A 207 -8.19 21.45 4.40
N GLY A 208 -6.91 21.10 4.30
CA GLY A 208 -6.39 19.89 4.94
C GLY A 208 -5.33 20.19 5.99
N THR A 209 -5.34 19.43 7.06
CA THR A 209 -4.30 19.43 8.10
C THR A 209 -3.84 18.03 8.40
N ASP A 210 -2.59 17.88 8.80
CA ASP A 210 -2.04 16.60 9.28
C ASP A 210 -0.88 16.88 10.26
N PRO A 211 -0.76 16.15 11.37
CA PRO A 211 0.34 16.32 12.31
C PRO A 211 1.68 15.80 11.76
N ASN A 212 1.69 15.02 10.70
CA ASN A 212 2.90 14.44 10.12
C ASN A 212 3.59 15.42 9.16
N ILE A 213 4.50 16.24 9.68
CA ILE A 213 5.25 17.24 8.91
C ILE A 213 6.02 16.61 7.74
N ALA A 214 6.47 15.35 7.86
CA ALA A 214 7.26 14.68 6.83
C ALA A 214 6.52 14.49 5.49
N VAL A 215 5.19 14.56 5.47
CA VAL A 215 4.39 14.39 4.26
C VAL A 215 3.91 15.69 3.60
N PHE A 216 4.15 16.86 4.21
CA PHE A 216 3.68 18.14 3.65
C PHE A 216 4.20 18.42 2.23
N LYS A 217 5.49 18.15 2.00
CA LYS A 217 6.07 18.31 0.66
C LYS A 217 5.43 17.40 -0.38
N ASN A 218 5.01 16.23 0.05
CA ASN A 218 4.32 15.28 -0.81
C ASN A 218 2.93 15.79 -1.19
N TYR A 219 2.18 16.39 -0.26
CA TYR A 219 0.89 17.02 -0.58
C TYR A 219 1.04 18.15 -1.59
N GLU A 220 2.05 19.01 -1.43
CA GLU A 220 2.32 20.09 -2.39
C GLU A 220 2.61 19.57 -3.80
N ASN A 221 3.46 18.54 -3.90
CA ASN A 221 3.82 17.94 -5.18
C ASN A 221 2.62 17.22 -5.82
N GLN A 222 1.86 16.48 -5.02
CA GLN A 222 0.64 15.81 -5.44
C GLN A 222 -0.40 16.81 -5.96
N ASN A 223 -0.62 17.90 -5.23
CA ASN A 223 -1.54 18.96 -5.62
C ASN A 223 -1.13 19.62 -6.95
N LYS A 224 0.17 19.91 -7.14
CA LYS A 224 0.69 20.48 -8.39
C LYS A 224 0.44 19.55 -9.57
N LEU A 225 0.69 18.24 -9.41
CA LEU A 225 0.45 17.28 -10.49
C LEU A 225 -1.04 17.25 -10.86
N TYR A 226 -1.93 17.10 -9.89
CA TYR A 226 -3.36 16.96 -10.16
C TYR A 226 -3.93 18.23 -10.81
N LEU A 227 -3.55 19.42 -10.35
CA LEU A 227 -3.95 20.69 -10.98
C LEU A 227 -3.46 20.80 -12.43
N SER A 228 -2.33 20.22 -12.77
CA SER A 228 -1.81 20.22 -14.16
C SER A 228 -2.58 19.28 -15.09
N LEU A 229 -3.32 18.32 -14.55
CA LEU A 229 -4.09 17.31 -15.31
C LEU A 229 -5.57 17.64 -15.42
N ILE A 230 -6.09 18.50 -14.52
CA ILE A 230 -7.47 18.96 -14.57
C ILE A 230 -7.51 20.15 -15.54
N HIS A 231 -8.07 19.91 -16.72
CA HIS A 231 -8.35 21.01 -17.67
C HIS A 231 -9.59 21.76 -17.15
N ILE A 232 -9.36 22.95 -16.62
CA ILE A 232 -10.40 23.90 -16.26
C ILE A 232 -10.93 24.57 -17.52
#